data_08bb195a9b64744664d7f2b75d589f58
#
_entry.id   08bb195a9b64744664d7f2b75d589f58
#
_cell.length_a   1.000
_cell.length_b   1.000
_cell.length_c   1.000
_cell.angle_alpha   90.00
_cell.angle_beta   90.00
_cell.angle_gamma   90.00
#
_symmetry.space_group_name_H-M   'P 1'
#
loop_
_entity.id
_entity.type
_entity.pdbx_description
1 polymer ?
#
loop_
_entity_poly.entity_id
_entity_poly.type
_entity_poly.pdbx_seq_one_letter_code
_entity_poly.pdbx_strand_id
1 'polypeptide(L)'
;HEYGSAPGIALMDILIEQVTSRKINVADQVALIDLICADGKVLGAICLDIQKNRLVVFRSKATVLATGTYSQIFSPTTVSAGETGDGQAAAFRAGTELIDMECSQFVASTTSHVIGARFLNTKGEAFVEKYNTSFLTPKVAKESQVYAIAKEIKNGGGTERGTVYLDLRTPLQNESLAKSFLAHFQQRMRFDPISALNKELDPRFDIIETCPAAHTTIGGIRINDECATNITGLYAAGSVAGGIYGLARPEGYTSMITLVFGRRAGLFAAEYSNQSTLQKIDAALLSPYIEKATSIIDNENGASVNKIKSEIRNTLTEF
;
A
#
# COMPACT_ATOMS: atom_id res chain seq x y z
N HIS A 1 -25.43 15.77 1.96
CA HIS A 1 -24.07 15.96 2.48
C HIS A 1 -23.15 16.10 1.27
N GLU A 2 -22.66 17.31 1.04
CA GLU A 2 -21.55 17.55 0.11
C GLU A 2 -20.29 16.98 0.75
N TYR A 3 -20.02 15.71 0.51
CA TYR A 3 -18.69 15.15 0.77
C TYR A 3 -17.75 15.85 -0.20
N GLY A 4 -16.97 16.80 0.30
CA GLY A 4 -15.95 17.46 -0.48
C GLY A 4 -14.99 16.50 -1.14
N SER A 5 -14.01 16.99 -1.83
CA SER A 5 -13.08 16.39 -2.76
C SER A 5 -12.28 15.13 -2.35
N ALA A 6 -12.66 14.39 -1.31
CA ALA A 6 -11.96 13.20 -0.82
C ALA A 6 -12.90 12.01 -0.55
N PRO A 7 -13.41 11.34 -1.60
CA PRO A 7 -14.36 10.22 -1.45
C PRO A 7 -13.82 9.06 -0.59
N GLY A 8 -12.50 8.89 -0.52
CA GLY A 8 -11.87 7.90 0.35
C GLY A 8 -12.07 8.19 1.84
N ILE A 9 -12.01 9.46 2.26
CA ILE A 9 -12.24 9.87 3.66
C ILE A 9 -13.69 9.58 4.02
N ALA A 10 -14.64 10.02 3.19
CA ALA A 10 -16.06 9.78 3.42
C ALA A 10 -16.40 8.28 3.54
N LEU A 11 -15.80 7.44 2.69
CA LEU A 11 -15.96 6.00 2.78
C LEU A 11 -15.42 5.44 4.11
N MET A 12 -14.25 5.90 4.55
CA MET A 12 -13.67 5.49 5.83
C MET A 12 -14.53 5.92 7.02
N ASP A 13 -15.06 7.13 7.01
CA ASP A 13 -15.95 7.63 8.07
C ASP A 13 -17.19 6.74 8.20
N ILE A 14 -17.83 6.39 7.07
CA ILE A 14 -18.99 5.47 7.05
C ILE A 14 -18.61 4.09 7.61
N LEU A 15 -17.46 3.52 7.21
CA LEU A 15 -17.03 2.23 7.70
C LEU A 15 -16.71 2.23 9.20
N ILE A 16 -16.07 3.30 9.70
CA ILE A 16 -15.79 3.49 11.12
C ILE A 16 -17.09 3.59 11.91
N GLU A 17 -18.06 4.35 11.42
CA GLU A 17 -19.39 4.44 12.02
C GLU A 17 -20.07 3.04 12.10
N GLN A 18 -19.97 2.23 11.04
CA GLN A 18 -20.52 0.88 11.02
C GLN A 18 -19.82 -0.06 12.02
N VAL A 19 -18.52 0.04 12.20
CA VAL A 19 -17.76 -0.72 13.21
C VAL A 19 -18.19 -0.31 14.61
N THR A 20 -18.28 0.99 14.87
CA THR A 20 -18.62 1.56 16.18
C THR A 20 -20.07 1.23 16.57
N SER A 21 -21.03 1.46 15.66
CA SER A 21 -22.45 1.21 15.92
C SER A 21 -22.77 -0.26 16.18
N ARG A 22 -22.02 -1.16 15.55
CA ARG A 22 -22.13 -2.61 15.79
C ARG A 22 -21.33 -3.11 16.98
N LYS A 23 -20.63 -2.22 17.69
CA LYS A 23 -19.80 -2.55 18.85
C LYS A 23 -18.77 -3.65 18.55
N ILE A 24 -18.17 -3.60 17.34
CA ILE A 24 -17.09 -4.50 16.99
C ILE A 24 -15.85 -4.09 17.80
N ASN A 25 -15.22 -5.07 18.46
CA ASN A 25 -14.01 -4.80 19.24
C ASN A 25 -12.87 -4.40 18.30
N VAL A 26 -12.25 -3.26 18.57
CA VAL A 26 -11.08 -2.74 17.88
C VAL A 26 -9.91 -2.71 18.85
N ALA A 27 -8.77 -3.27 18.43
CA ALA A 27 -7.53 -3.23 19.18
C ALA A 27 -6.54 -2.32 18.44
N ASP A 28 -6.46 -1.07 18.87
CA ASP A 28 -5.54 -0.08 18.31
C ASP A 28 -4.11 -0.29 18.82
N GLN A 29 -3.12 0.20 18.05
CA GLN A 29 -1.70 0.12 18.40
C GLN A 29 -1.21 -1.32 18.60
N VAL A 30 -1.76 -2.25 17.84
CA VAL A 30 -1.40 -3.66 17.87
C VAL A 30 -0.84 -4.07 16.51
N ALA A 31 0.46 -4.40 16.49
CA ALA A 31 1.16 -4.83 15.28
C ALA A 31 1.13 -6.35 15.13
N LEU A 32 0.79 -6.85 13.94
CA LEU A 32 0.88 -8.27 13.60
C LEU A 32 2.37 -8.70 13.56
N ILE A 33 2.72 -9.74 14.31
CA ILE A 33 4.03 -10.38 14.21
C ILE A 33 3.97 -11.62 13.32
N ASP A 34 3.04 -12.55 13.64
CA ASP A 34 2.91 -13.78 12.86
C ASP A 34 1.50 -14.40 12.98
N LEU A 35 1.19 -15.32 12.09
CA LEU A 35 -0.01 -16.16 12.18
C LEU A 35 0.32 -17.44 12.94
N ILE A 36 -0.56 -17.84 13.84
CA ILE A 36 -0.44 -19.10 14.58
C ILE A 36 -1.18 -20.15 13.79
N CYS A 37 -0.47 -21.15 13.29
CA CYS A 37 -1.01 -22.21 12.46
C CYS A 37 -0.62 -23.59 13.00
N ALA A 38 -1.52 -24.57 12.87
CA ALA A 38 -1.25 -25.98 13.10
C ALA A 38 -2.10 -26.82 12.13
N ASP A 39 -1.57 -27.92 11.65
CA ASP A 39 -2.23 -28.89 10.78
C ASP A 39 -2.91 -28.25 9.57
N GLY A 40 -2.23 -27.26 8.94
CA GLY A 40 -2.76 -26.55 7.76
C GLY A 40 -3.94 -25.61 8.05
N LYS A 41 -4.17 -25.24 9.31
CA LYS A 41 -5.22 -24.31 9.74
C LYS A 41 -4.65 -23.12 10.48
N VAL A 42 -5.26 -21.94 10.29
CA VAL A 42 -4.99 -20.78 11.13
C VAL A 42 -5.79 -20.91 12.44
N LEU A 43 -5.14 -20.66 13.56
CA LEU A 43 -5.72 -20.71 14.90
C LEU A 43 -5.80 -19.31 15.53
N GLY A 44 -5.14 -18.35 14.92
CA GLY A 44 -5.08 -16.98 15.39
C GLY A 44 -3.83 -16.25 14.95
N ALA A 45 -3.45 -15.24 15.71
CA ALA A 45 -2.28 -14.41 15.44
C ALA A 45 -1.54 -14.05 16.74
N ILE A 46 -0.22 -13.92 16.65
CA ILE A 46 0.60 -13.29 17.68
C ILE A 46 0.91 -11.86 17.23
N CYS A 47 0.71 -10.94 18.14
CA CYS A 47 0.83 -9.51 17.89
C CYS A 47 1.63 -8.83 19.00
N LEU A 48 2.15 -7.64 18.71
CA LEU A 48 2.77 -6.75 19.69
C LEU A 48 1.78 -5.62 20.03
N ASP A 49 1.37 -5.52 21.28
CA ASP A 49 0.72 -4.33 21.83
C ASP A 49 1.83 -3.28 22.05
N ILE A 50 1.90 -2.31 21.15
CA ILE A 50 2.98 -1.32 21.10
C ILE A 50 2.96 -0.43 22.36
N GLN A 51 1.76 -0.06 22.85
CA GLN A 51 1.64 0.81 24.01
C GLN A 51 2.11 0.14 25.29
N LYS A 52 1.82 -1.15 25.44
CA LYS A 52 2.13 -1.92 26.65
C LYS A 52 3.43 -2.71 26.51
N ASN A 53 4.07 -2.66 25.36
CA ASN A 53 5.28 -3.41 25.02
C ASN A 53 5.18 -4.90 25.45
N ARG A 54 4.10 -5.56 25.01
CA ARG A 54 3.85 -6.96 25.35
C ARG A 54 3.29 -7.74 24.16
N LEU A 55 3.61 -9.02 24.13
CA LEU A 55 3.00 -9.95 23.17
C LEU A 55 1.55 -10.24 23.57
N VAL A 56 0.68 -10.27 22.56
CA VAL A 56 -0.74 -10.58 22.69
C VAL A 56 -1.10 -11.66 21.68
N VAL A 57 -1.84 -12.66 22.12
CA VAL A 57 -2.35 -13.74 21.28
C VAL A 57 -3.84 -13.56 21.04
N PHE A 58 -4.22 -13.41 19.78
CA PHE A 58 -5.60 -13.44 19.36
C PHE A 58 -5.95 -14.85 18.85
N ARG A 59 -6.84 -15.51 19.54
CA ARG A 59 -7.38 -16.79 19.10
C ARG A 59 -8.60 -16.57 18.23
N SER A 60 -8.66 -17.25 17.10
CA SER A 60 -9.77 -17.10 16.18
C SER A 60 -10.13 -18.44 15.52
N LYS A 61 -11.38 -18.57 15.09
CA LYS A 61 -11.84 -19.68 14.25
C LYS A 61 -11.50 -19.42 12.78
N ALA A 62 -11.54 -18.16 12.36
CA ALA A 62 -11.10 -17.67 11.06
C ALA A 62 -10.36 -16.35 11.23
N THR A 63 -9.43 -16.09 10.32
CA THR A 63 -8.66 -14.82 10.27
C THR A 63 -8.78 -14.23 8.88
N VAL A 64 -9.06 -12.94 8.80
CA VAL A 64 -9.02 -12.18 7.53
C VAL A 64 -7.85 -11.22 7.57
N LEU A 65 -6.91 -11.37 6.65
CA LEU A 65 -5.83 -10.40 6.44
C LEU A 65 -6.32 -9.27 5.54
N ALA A 66 -6.18 -8.03 6.01
CA ALA A 66 -6.53 -6.81 5.28
C ALA A 66 -5.47 -5.70 5.54
N THR A 67 -4.19 -6.10 5.56
CA THR A 67 -3.06 -5.29 6.03
C THR A 67 -2.47 -4.34 4.98
N GLY A 68 -3.11 -4.24 3.81
CA GLY A 68 -2.65 -3.32 2.77
C GLY A 68 -1.48 -3.84 1.94
N THR A 69 -0.71 -2.93 1.37
CA THR A 69 0.38 -3.20 0.42
C THR A 69 1.74 -3.33 1.11
N TYR A 70 2.76 -3.75 0.37
CA TYR A 70 4.16 -3.73 0.80
C TYR A 70 4.99 -2.64 0.09
N SER A 71 4.35 -1.57 -0.40
CA SER A 71 5.04 -0.54 -1.20
C SER A 71 6.10 0.26 -0.43
N GLN A 72 6.15 0.14 0.90
CA GLN A 72 7.21 0.73 1.73
C GLN A 72 8.60 0.11 1.53
N ILE A 73 8.70 -1.00 0.78
CA ILE A 73 10.02 -1.54 0.37
C ILE A 73 10.68 -0.72 -0.74
N PHE A 74 9.92 0.15 -1.42
CA PHE A 74 10.42 1.05 -2.45
C PHE A 74 10.65 2.47 -1.90
N SER A 75 11.50 3.24 -2.58
CA SER A 75 11.69 4.67 -2.31
C SER A 75 11.89 5.41 -3.65
N PRO A 76 11.13 6.48 -3.89
CA PRO A 76 10.03 7.01 -3.09
C PRO A 76 8.74 6.17 -3.20
N THR A 77 7.82 6.40 -2.26
CA THR A 77 6.51 5.75 -2.24
C THR A 77 5.42 6.75 -1.80
N THR A 78 4.20 6.57 -2.29
CA THR A 78 3.04 7.42 -1.96
C THR A 78 2.13 6.82 -0.90
N VAL A 79 2.49 5.66 -0.33
CA VAL A 79 1.68 4.99 0.70
C VAL A 79 2.13 5.37 2.11
N SER A 80 1.27 5.12 3.09
CA SER A 80 1.55 5.38 4.50
C SER A 80 2.74 4.55 5.01
N ALA A 81 3.40 5.03 6.07
CA ALA A 81 4.56 4.36 6.67
C ALA A 81 4.22 2.96 7.25
N GLY A 82 2.95 2.69 7.51
CA GLY A 82 2.49 1.40 8.03
C GLY A 82 2.27 0.31 6.99
N GLU A 83 2.41 0.60 5.70
CA GLU A 83 2.17 -0.39 4.62
C GLU A 83 3.47 -1.11 4.25
N THR A 84 3.98 -1.91 5.18
CA THR A 84 5.31 -2.52 5.20
C THR A 84 5.33 -3.98 4.73
N GLY A 85 4.16 -4.58 4.43
CA GLY A 85 4.07 -5.96 3.96
C GLY A 85 4.01 -7.01 5.07
N ASP A 86 3.70 -6.62 6.27
CA ASP A 86 3.67 -7.53 7.43
C ASP A 86 2.69 -8.68 7.25
N GLY A 87 1.51 -8.41 6.65
CA GLY A 87 0.52 -9.43 6.37
C GLY A 87 0.97 -10.44 5.34
N GLN A 88 1.58 -10.00 4.23
CA GLN A 88 2.14 -10.90 3.22
C GLN A 88 3.28 -11.74 3.81
N ALA A 89 4.15 -11.13 4.61
CA ALA A 89 5.25 -11.81 5.26
C ALA A 89 4.78 -12.86 6.28
N ALA A 90 3.78 -12.54 7.10
CA ALA A 90 3.19 -13.47 8.06
C ALA A 90 2.48 -14.63 7.33
N ALA A 91 1.74 -14.34 6.26
CA ALA A 91 1.09 -15.35 5.43
C ALA A 91 2.11 -16.28 4.76
N PHE A 92 3.18 -15.73 4.20
CA PHE A 92 4.26 -16.52 3.58
C PHE A 92 4.91 -17.47 4.59
N ARG A 93 5.22 -16.99 5.80
CA ARG A 93 5.77 -17.83 6.86
C ARG A 93 4.80 -18.92 7.33
N ALA A 94 3.51 -18.67 7.24
CA ALA A 94 2.46 -19.66 7.51
C ALA A 94 2.31 -20.71 6.40
N GLY A 95 2.99 -20.54 5.26
CA GLY A 95 2.92 -21.45 4.11
C GLY A 95 1.84 -21.08 3.08
N THR A 96 1.41 -19.81 3.07
CA THR A 96 0.47 -19.33 2.07
C THR A 96 1.17 -19.13 0.72
N GLU A 97 0.48 -19.45 -0.37
CA GLU A 97 0.95 -19.13 -1.71
C GLU A 97 0.87 -17.62 -1.96
N LEU A 98 1.93 -17.06 -2.56
CA LEU A 98 1.97 -15.69 -3.04
C LEU A 98 1.94 -15.70 -4.58
N ILE A 99 1.36 -14.66 -5.18
CA ILE A 99 1.24 -14.52 -6.64
C ILE A 99 1.55 -13.08 -7.06
N ASP A 100 2.13 -12.92 -8.25
CA ASP A 100 2.39 -11.63 -8.91
C ASP A 100 3.24 -10.65 -8.06
N MET A 101 4.15 -11.17 -7.22
CA MET A 101 4.91 -10.36 -6.25
C MET A 101 5.85 -9.34 -6.92
N GLU A 102 6.25 -9.59 -8.18
CA GLU A 102 7.01 -8.67 -9.02
C GLU A 102 6.19 -7.50 -9.56
N CYS A 103 4.86 -7.60 -9.49
CA CYS A 103 3.95 -6.60 -10.05
C CYS A 103 3.69 -5.48 -9.04
N SER A 104 4.16 -4.28 -9.36
CA SER A 104 3.93 -3.07 -8.57
C SER A 104 3.52 -1.92 -9.48
N GLN A 105 2.55 -1.12 -9.04
CA GLN A 105 2.14 0.08 -9.76
C GLN A 105 2.91 1.28 -9.24
N PHE A 106 3.52 2.01 -10.17
CA PHE A 106 4.15 3.29 -9.92
C PHE A 106 3.27 4.43 -10.47
N VAL A 107 3.35 5.58 -9.83
CA VAL A 107 2.71 6.83 -10.24
C VAL A 107 3.72 7.96 -10.14
N ALA A 108 3.47 9.10 -10.77
CA ALA A 108 4.21 10.30 -10.44
C ALA A 108 4.00 10.64 -8.97
N SER A 109 5.10 10.91 -8.22
CA SER A 109 5.07 11.14 -6.77
C SER A 109 4.14 12.29 -6.38
N THR A 110 4.15 13.33 -7.17
CA THR A 110 3.21 14.44 -7.09
C THR A 110 2.09 14.19 -8.09
N THR A 111 0.84 14.25 -7.66
CA THR A 111 -0.31 13.85 -8.46
C THR A 111 -0.37 14.54 -9.82
N SER A 112 -0.50 13.73 -10.87
CA SER A 112 -0.53 14.13 -12.26
C SER A 112 -1.92 14.08 -12.90
N HIS A 113 -2.99 13.90 -12.10
CA HIS A 113 -4.35 13.78 -12.62
C HIS A 113 -4.99 15.10 -13.07
N VAL A 114 -4.15 16.09 -13.30
CA VAL A 114 -4.61 17.39 -13.81
C VAL A 114 -4.49 17.38 -15.31
N ILE A 115 -5.62 17.42 -16.00
CA ILE A 115 -5.67 17.56 -17.46
C ILE A 115 -4.94 18.85 -17.85
N GLY A 116 -3.98 18.76 -18.78
CA GLY A 116 -3.16 19.89 -19.19
C GLY A 116 -1.86 20.06 -18.38
N ALA A 117 -1.58 19.19 -17.42
CA ALA A 117 -0.27 19.13 -16.76
C ALA A 117 0.84 18.78 -17.76
N ARG A 118 2.02 19.41 -17.61
CA ARG A 118 3.17 19.19 -18.51
C ARG A 118 4.34 18.68 -17.68
N PHE A 119 4.94 17.56 -18.12
CA PHE A 119 6.20 17.08 -17.57
C PHE A 119 7.36 17.65 -18.38
N LEU A 120 8.28 18.31 -17.72
CA LEU A 120 9.42 18.99 -18.34
C LEU A 120 10.72 18.37 -17.82
N ASN A 121 11.71 18.26 -18.73
CA ASN A 121 13.08 17.87 -18.36
C ASN A 121 13.87 19.07 -17.81
N THR A 122 15.15 18.84 -17.47
CA THR A 122 16.05 19.90 -16.96
C THR A 122 16.32 21.02 -17.95
N LYS A 123 16.01 20.83 -19.23
CA LYS A 123 16.09 21.86 -20.27
C LYS A 123 14.79 22.64 -20.45
N GLY A 124 13.73 22.31 -19.71
CA GLY A 124 12.40 22.91 -19.83
C GLY A 124 11.58 22.36 -21.00
N GLU A 125 12.00 21.25 -21.60
CA GLU A 125 11.31 20.64 -22.74
C GLU A 125 10.27 19.63 -22.26
N ALA A 126 9.05 19.66 -22.86
CA ALA A 126 8.06 18.62 -22.64
C ALA A 126 8.49 17.33 -23.34
N PHE A 127 8.41 16.20 -22.64
CA PHE A 127 9.03 14.97 -23.14
C PHE A 127 8.10 13.76 -23.21
N VAL A 128 6.90 13.80 -22.68
CA VAL A 128 6.04 12.60 -22.59
C VAL A 128 5.75 12.02 -23.97
N GLU A 129 5.46 12.88 -24.96
CA GLU A 129 5.18 12.48 -26.34
C GLU A 129 6.42 11.93 -27.08
N LYS A 130 7.63 12.22 -26.61
CA LYS A 130 8.89 11.69 -27.15
C LYS A 130 8.98 10.17 -26.99
N TYR A 131 8.33 9.63 -25.97
CA TYR A 131 8.33 8.19 -25.69
C TYR A 131 7.06 7.55 -26.23
N ASN A 132 7.23 6.59 -27.14
CA ASN A 132 6.08 5.83 -27.66
C ASN A 132 5.56 4.89 -26.58
N THR A 133 4.42 5.25 -25.98
CA THR A 133 3.75 4.49 -24.92
C THR A 133 2.48 3.81 -25.43
N SER A 134 2.27 3.73 -26.75
CA SER A 134 1.05 3.19 -27.35
C SER A 134 0.76 1.73 -27.00
N PHE A 135 1.79 0.98 -26.56
CA PHE A 135 1.67 -0.41 -26.12
C PHE A 135 1.16 -0.53 -24.67
N LEU A 136 1.18 0.54 -23.89
CA LEU A 136 0.80 0.50 -22.47
C LEU A 136 -0.67 0.84 -22.24
N THR A 137 -1.26 1.75 -23.02
CA THR A 137 -2.67 2.20 -22.91
C THR A 137 -2.82 3.62 -23.48
N PRO A 138 -3.99 4.26 -23.45
CA PRO A 138 -4.16 5.64 -23.93
C PRO A 138 -3.11 6.60 -23.36
N LYS A 139 -2.64 7.54 -24.17
CA LYS A 139 -1.54 8.49 -23.89
C LYS A 139 -1.63 9.28 -22.58
N VAL A 140 -2.76 9.25 -21.90
CA VAL A 140 -3.01 9.92 -20.61
C VAL A 140 -2.97 8.96 -19.41
N ALA A 141 -2.70 7.67 -19.61
CA ALA A 141 -2.64 6.72 -18.51
C ALA A 141 -1.42 7.00 -17.62
N LYS A 142 -1.58 6.77 -16.32
CA LYS A 142 -0.53 6.95 -15.31
C LYS A 142 0.73 6.17 -15.64
N GLU A 143 0.56 4.94 -16.10
CA GLU A 143 1.64 4.03 -16.47
C GLU A 143 2.49 4.61 -17.61
N SER A 144 1.83 5.19 -18.63
CA SER A 144 2.52 5.85 -19.74
C SER A 144 3.33 7.05 -19.28
N GLN A 145 2.78 7.87 -18.40
CA GLN A 145 3.47 9.04 -17.85
C GLN A 145 4.68 8.62 -17.01
N VAL A 146 4.51 7.66 -16.11
CA VAL A 146 5.60 7.16 -15.25
C VAL A 146 6.71 6.52 -16.07
N TYR A 147 6.36 5.74 -17.09
CA TYR A 147 7.34 5.17 -18.01
C TYR A 147 8.16 6.28 -18.71
N ALA A 148 7.48 7.31 -19.22
CA ALA A 148 8.14 8.44 -19.86
C ALA A 148 9.07 9.19 -18.89
N ILE A 149 8.61 9.43 -17.64
CA ILE A 149 9.42 10.05 -16.60
C ILE A 149 10.69 9.21 -16.31
N ALA A 150 10.53 7.91 -16.08
CA ALA A 150 11.65 7.02 -15.80
C ALA A 150 12.67 6.99 -16.96
N LYS A 151 12.17 6.94 -18.22
CA LYS A 151 13.01 6.98 -19.41
C LYS A 151 13.74 8.30 -19.57
N GLU A 152 13.07 9.44 -19.32
CA GLU A 152 13.73 10.76 -19.42
C GLU A 152 14.83 10.90 -18.36
N ILE A 153 14.59 10.48 -17.12
CA ILE A 153 15.59 10.44 -16.05
C ILE A 153 16.79 9.58 -16.46
N LYS A 154 16.55 8.35 -16.92
CA LYS A 154 17.58 7.41 -17.36
C LYS A 154 18.41 7.95 -18.53
N ASN A 155 17.82 8.75 -19.39
CA ASN A 155 18.47 9.38 -20.54
C ASN A 155 19.17 10.72 -20.20
N GLY A 156 19.29 11.08 -18.92
CA GLY A 156 19.97 12.28 -18.47
C GLY A 156 19.14 13.58 -18.55
N GLY A 157 17.83 13.47 -18.79
CA GLY A 157 16.91 14.63 -18.77
C GLY A 157 16.36 14.94 -17.38
N GLY A 158 16.66 14.13 -16.38
CA GLY A 158 16.28 14.35 -14.99
C GLY A 158 17.25 15.25 -14.23
N THR A 159 16.85 15.71 -13.05
CA THR A 159 17.70 16.41 -12.10
C THR A 159 18.71 15.45 -11.44
N GLU A 160 19.73 15.96 -10.77
CA GLU A 160 20.70 15.18 -9.99
C GLU A 160 20.03 14.34 -8.88
N ARG A 161 18.82 14.72 -8.45
CA ARG A 161 18.00 13.99 -7.47
C ARG A 161 17.16 12.87 -8.08
N GLY A 162 17.23 12.64 -9.40
CA GLY A 162 16.40 11.65 -10.08
C GLY A 162 14.93 12.08 -10.21
N THR A 163 14.67 13.37 -10.36
CA THR A 163 13.33 13.94 -10.56
C THR A 163 13.23 14.62 -11.92
N VAL A 164 12.00 14.95 -12.32
CA VAL A 164 11.68 15.84 -13.44
C VAL A 164 10.75 16.94 -12.93
N TYR A 165 10.49 17.93 -13.75
CA TYR A 165 9.60 19.03 -13.40
C TYR A 165 8.16 18.76 -13.85
N LEU A 166 7.20 19.20 -13.03
CA LEU A 166 5.76 19.15 -13.29
C LEU A 166 5.22 20.60 -13.31
N ASP A 167 4.77 21.04 -14.46
CA ASP A 167 4.17 22.36 -14.67
C ASP A 167 2.65 22.25 -14.67
N LEU A 168 2.05 22.82 -13.63
CA LEU A 168 0.60 22.85 -13.39
C LEU A 168 0.01 24.26 -13.53
N ARG A 169 0.83 25.27 -13.82
CA ARG A 169 0.44 26.68 -13.78
C ARG A 169 -0.72 26.98 -14.73
N THR A 170 -0.71 26.42 -15.94
CA THR A 170 -1.80 26.65 -16.91
C THR A 170 -3.12 26.02 -16.47
N PRO A 171 -3.21 24.72 -16.15
CA PRO A 171 -4.48 24.13 -15.73
C PRO A 171 -4.99 24.71 -14.40
N LEU A 172 -4.12 25.11 -13.47
CA LEU A 172 -4.52 25.67 -12.19
C LEU A 172 -4.97 27.14 -12.23
N GLN A 173 -5.04 27.77 -13.41
CA GLN A 173 -5.78 29.05 -13.59
C GLN A 173 -7.29 28.84 -13.40
N ASN A 174 -7.80 27.62 -13.55
CA ASN A 174 -9.17 27.30 -13.18
C ASN A 174 -9.30 27.20 -11.65
N GLU A 175 -10.05 28.14 -11.04
CA GLU A 175 -10.18 28.25 -9.58
C GLU A 175 -10.76 26.99 -8.91
N SER A 176 -11.75 26.34 -9.50
CA SER A 176 -12.35 25.11 -8.95
C SER A 176 -11.35 23.96 -8.97
N LEU A 177 -10.61 23.82 -10.06
CA LEU A 177 -9.55 22.80 -10.17
C LEU A 177 -8.40 23.10 -9.21
N ALA A 178 -7.99 24.36 -9.09
CA ALA A 178 -6.94 24.78 -8.17
C ALA A 178 -7.32 24.48 -6.71
N LYS A 179 -8.53 24.83 -6.29
CA LYS A 179 -9.04 24.55 -4.93
C LYS A 179 -9.02 23.06 -4.61
N SER A 180 -9.53 22.23 -5.51
CA SER A 180 -9.54 20.77 -5.37
C SER A 180 -8.13 20.20 -5.34
N PHE A 181 -7.26 20.65 -6.24
CA PHE A 181 -5.87 20.18 -6.30
C PHE A 181 -5.08 20.54 -5.06
N LEU A 182 -5.13 21.80 -4.60
CA LEU A 182 -4.37 22.27 -3.45
C LEU A 182 -4.77 21.56 -2.15
N ALA A 183 -6.05 21.25 -1.97
CA ALA A 183 -6.51 20.49 -0.82
C ALA A 183 -5.87 19.09 -0.76
N HIS A 184 -5.76 18.41 -1.91
CA HIS A 184 -5.09 17.12 -2.00
C HIS A 184 -3.57 17.22 -1.91
N PHE A 185 -2.99 18.24 -2.53
CA PHE A 185 -1.56 18.49 -2.53
C PHE A 185 -1.02 18.66 -1.12
N GLN A 186 -1.64 19.51 -0.30
CA GLN A 186 -1.25 19.72 1.09
C GLN A 186 -1.36 18.46 1.96
N GLN A 187 -2.36 17.62 1.73
CA GLN A 187 -2.48 16.35 2.46
C GLN A 187 -1.36 15.36 2.12
N ARG A 188 -0.99 15.26 0.84
CA ARG A 188 0.08 14.35 0.38
C ARG A 188 1.47 14.77 0.78
N MET A 189 1.74 16.06 0.93
CA MET A 189 3.03 16.62 1.36
C MET A 189 3.55 16.05 2.68
N ARG A 190 2.69 15.38 3.45
CA ARG A 190 3.06 14.81 4.74
C ARG A 190 3.75 13.45 4.64
N PHE A 191 3.69 12.77 3.49
CA PHE A 191 4.05 11.35 3.39
C PHE A 191 5.15 11.03 2.37
N ASP A 192 5.52 11.97 1.51
CA ASP A 192 6.44 11.75 0.41
C ASP A 192 7.68 12.66 0.52
N PRO A 193 8.91 12.11 0.49
CA PRO A 193 10.15 12.89 0.54
C PRO A 193 10.28 13.93 -0.59
N ILE A 194 9.77 13.61 -1.78
CA ILE A 194 9.78 14.56 -2.92
C ILE A 194 8.77 15.68 -2.69
N SER A 195 7.65 15.39 -2.06
CA SER A 195 6.70 16.42 -1.66
C SER A 195 7.31 17.40 -0.66
N ALA A 196 8.27 16.98 0.15
CA ALA A 196 8.97 17.86 1.06
C ALA A 196 9.81 18.93 0.31
N LEU A 197 10.36 18.62 -0.87
CA LEU A 197 11.04 19.58 -1.74
C LEU A 197 10.08 20.66 -2.28
N ASN A 198 8.82 20.29 -2.46
CA ASN A 198 7.78 21.18 -3.00
C ASN A 198 7.01 21.96 -1.91
N LYS A 199 7.35 21.76 -0.63
CA LYS A 199 6.55 22.22 0.52
C LYS A 199 6.33 23.74 0.54
N GLU A 200 7.33 24.52 0.12
CA GLU A 200 7.28 25.98 0.09
C GLU A 200 6.77 26.53 -1.25
N LEU A 201 6.47 25.64 -2.23
CA LEU A 201 6.06 26.03 -3.58
C LEU A 201 4.54 26.08 -3.69
N ASP A 202 4.05 27.04 -4.46
CA ASP A 202 2.67 27.10 -4.87
C ASP A 202 2.53 26.64 -6.33
N PRO A 203 1.95 25.47 -6.60
CA PRO A 203 1.88 24.91 -7.95
C PRO A 203 1.02 25.74 -8.93
N ARG A 204 0.33 26.77 -8.46
CA ARG A 204 -0.36 27.74 -9.34
C ARG A 204 0.64 28.71 -10.01
N PHE A 205 1.80 28.92 -9.38
CA PHE A 205 2.83 29.90 -9.81
C PHE A 205 4.17 29.24 -10.02
N ASP A 206 4.48 28.18 -9.29
CA ASP A 206 5.76 27.49 -9.29
C ASP A 206 5.71 26.19 -10.06
N ILE A 207 6.83 25.80 -10.64
CA ILE A 207 7.06 24.47 -11.20
C ILE A 207 7.52 23.57 -10.06
N ILE A 208 6.90 22.42 -9.91
CA ILE A 208 7.19 21.47 -8.84
C ILE A 208 7.98 20.26 -9.37
N GLU A 209 8.68 19.55 -8.48
CA GLU A 209 9.41 18.35 -8.82
C GLU A 209 8.54 17.10 -8.63
N THR A 210 8.78 16.10 -9.48
CA THR A 210 8.13 14.78 -9.41
C THR A 210 9.05 13.68 -9.94
N CYS A 211 8.80 12.45 -9.50
CA CYS A 211 9.52 11.28 -9.98
C CYS A 211 8.60 10.05 -9.95
N PRO A 212 9.01 8.90 -10.50
CA PRO A 212 8.31 7.64 -10.28
C PRO A 212 8.29 7.30 -8.78
N ALA A 213 7.12 6.98 -8.24
CA ALA A 213 6.96 6.55 -6.85
C ALA A 213 6.04 5.32 -6.78
N ALA A 214 6.40 4.35 -5.94
CA ALA A 214 5.58 3.18 -5.73
C ALA A 214 4.25 3.57 -5.07
N HIS A 215 3.14 3.14 -5.66
CA HIS A 215 1.80 3.51 -5.20
C HIS A 215 1.04 2.36 -4.57
N THR A 216 1.12 1.18 -5.18
CA THR A 216 0.52 -0.04 -4.62
C THR A 216 1.21 -1.26 -5.23
N THR A 217 1.21 -2.34 -4.48
CA THR A 217 1.57 -3.64 -5.03
C THR A 217 0.34 -4.31 -5.63
N ILE A 218 0.52 -5.06 -6.69
CA ILE A 218 -0.52 -5.78 -7.40
C ILE A 218 -0.53 -7.23 -6.97
N GLY A 219 0.67 -7.77 -6.70
CA GLY A 219 0.87 -9.07 -6.12
C GLY A 219 0.55 -9.12 -4.63
N GLY A 220 0.42 -10.33 -4.11
CA GLY A 220 0.10 -10.60 -2.72
C GLY A 220 -0.31 -12.05 -2.48
N ILE A 221 -1.09 -12.29 -1.45
CA ILE A 221 -1.58 -13.60 -1.07
C ILE A 221 -2.55 -14.13 -2.14
N ARG A 222 -2.29 -15.33 -2.66
CA ARG A 222 -3.21 -15.99 -3.58
C ARG A 222 -4.53 -16.33 -2.87
N ILE A 223 -5.63 -15.94 -3.47
CA ILE A 223 -6.98 -16.22 -2.98
C ILE A 223 -7.84 -16.88 -4.07
N ASN A 224 -8.86 -17.61 -3.65
CA ASN A 224 -9.92 -18.12 -4.51
C ASN A 224 -11.13 -17.16 -4.55
N ASP A 225 -12.22 -17.56 -5.21
CA ASP A 225 -13.45 -16.77 -5.33
C ASP A 225 -14.11 -16.46 -3.97
N GLU A 226 -13.84 -17.27 -2.94
CA GLU A 226 -14.32 -17.06 -1.57
C GLU A 226 -13.37 -16.19 -0.74
N CYS A 227 -12.32 -15.66 -1.36
CA CYS A 227 -11.22 -14.95 -0.70
C CYS A 227 -10.42 -15.83 0.28
N ALA A 228 -10.57 -17.16 0.22
CA ALA A 228 -9.83 -18.12 1.03
C ALA A 228 -8.44 -18.38 0.43
N THR A 229 -7.47 -18.59 1.30
CA THR A 229 -6.10 -19.01 0.94
C THR A 229 -6.00 -20.55 0.94
N ASN A 230 -4.80 -21.07 0.65
CA ASN A 230 -4.51 -22.50 0.82
C ASN A 230 -4.41 -22.94 2.30
N ILE A 231 -4.44 -22.02 3.26
CA ILE A 231 -4.47 -22.31 4.70
C ILE A 231 -5.92 -22.27 5.18
N THR A 232 -6.42 -23.36 5.73
CA THR A 232 -7.82 -23.47 6.20
C THR A 232 -8.14 -22.40 7.25
N GLY A 233 -9.26 -21.68 7.04
CA GLY A 233 -9.72 -20.62 7.93
C GLY A 233 -8.98 -19.28 7.76
N LEU A 234 -8.02 -19.19 6.82
CA LEU A 234 -7.32 -17.95 6.50
C LEU A 234 -7.86 -17.35 5.20
N TYR A 235 -8.25 -16.10 5.27
CA TYR A 235 -8.80 -15.29 4.17
C TYR A 235 -7.96 -14.03 3.97
N ALA A 236 -8.01 -13.45 2.77
CA ALA A 236 -7.36 -12.18 2.51
C ALA A 236 -8.22 -11.29 1.59
N ALA A 237 -8.15 -9.96 1.80
CA ALA A 237 -8.88 -8.99 1.00
C ALA A 237 -8.16 -7.64 0.93
N GLY A 238 -8.40 -6.89 -0.13
CA GLY A 238 -7.71 -5.63 -0.39
C GLY A 238 -6.31 -5.85 -0.95
N SER A 239 -5.42 -4.87 -0.80
CA SER A 239 -4.09 -4.88 -1.42
C SER A 239 -3.10 -5.89 -0.81
N VAL A 240 -3.48 -6.63 0.23
CA VAL A 240 -2.71 -7.77 0.74
C VAL A 240 -2.88 -9.01 -0.15
N ALA A 241 -3.99 -9.10 -0.89
CA ALA A 241 -4.30 -10.20 -1.80
C ALA A 241 -3.79 -9.89 -3.22
N GLY A 242 -3.24 -10.90 -3.89
CA GLY A 242 -2.78 -10.87 -5.28
C GLY A 242 -3.71 -11.62 -6.23
N GLY A 243 -3.38 -11.56 -7.54
CA GLY A 243 -4.13 -12.27 -8.58
C GLY A 243 -5.45 -11.62 -9.01
N ILE A 244 -5.77 -10.42 -8.52
CA ILE A 244 -7.06 -9.75 -8.77
C ILE A 244 -6.99 -8.83 -10.00
N TYR A 245 -5.85 -8.19 -10.23
CA TYR A 245 -5.72 -7.10 -11.21
C TYR A 245 -4.99 -7.49 -12.50
N GLY A 246 -4.35 -8.66 -12.56
CA GLY A 246 -3.37 -8.98 -13.61
C GLY A 246 -2.15 -8.06 -13.50
N LEU A 247 -1.60 -7.60 -14.64
CA LEU A 247 -0.37 -6.79 -14.67
C LEU A 247 -0.58 -5.30 -14.38
N ALA A 248 -1.80 -4.79 -14.50
CA ALA A 248 -2.10 -3.38 -14.33
C ALA A 248 -3.42 -3.17 -13.59
N ARG A 249 -3.40 -2.26 -12.63
CA ARG A 249 -4.58 -1.90 -11.85
C ARG A 249 -5.30 -0.71 -12.48
N PRO A 250 -6.52 -0.89 -13.03
CA PRO A 250 -7.29 0.22 -13.57
C PRO A 250 -7.66 1.25 -12.49
N GLU A 251 -7.72 2.52 -12.87
CA GLU A 251 -8.18 3.59 -11.98
C GLU A 251 -9.63 3.39 -11.54
N GLY A 252 -9.93 3.80 -10.30
CA GLY A 252 -11.27 3.71 -9.71
C GLY A 252 -11.65 2.32 -9.20
N TYR A 253 -11.04 1.26 -9.68
CA TYR A 253 -11.39 -0.11 -9.29
C TYR A 253 -10.98 -0.49 -7.87
N THR A 254 -9.98 0.15 -7.29
CA THR A 254 -9.46 -0.21 -5.97
C THR A 254 -10.52 -0.16 -4.87
N SER A 255 -11.24 0.95 -4.78
CA SER A 255 -12.27 1.11 -3.75
C SER A 255 -13.38 0.07 -3.91
N MET A 256 -13.79 -0.19 -5.16
CA MET A 256 -14.81 -1.21 -5.46
C MET A 256 -14.30 -2.60 -5.08
N ILE A 257 -13.10 -2.97 -5.49
CA ILE A 257 -12.51 -4.29 -5.17
C ILE A 257 -12.32 -4.44 -3.66
N THR A 258 -11.83 -3.42 -2.97
CA THR A 258 -11.68 -3.46 -1.51
C THR A 258 -13.02 -3.71 -0.81
N LEU A 259 -14.09 -3.05 -1.24
CA LEU A 259 -15.43 -3.24 -0.68
C LEU A 259 -16.00 -4.62 -1.02
N VAL A 260 -15.91 -5.03 -2.29
CA VAL A 260 -16.48 -6.31 -2.75
C VAL A 260 -15.75 -7.49 -2.11
N PHE A 261 -14.42 -7.52 -2.20
CA PHE A 261 -13.63 -8.63 -1.65
C PHE A 261 -13.58 -8.58 -0.12
N GLY A 262 -13.57 -7.40 0.50
CA GLY A 262 -13.70 -7.26 1.95
C GLY A 262 -15.02 -7.84 2.48
N ARG A 263 -16.14 -7.53 1.79
CA ARG A 263 -17.44 -8.13 2.10
C ARG A 263 -17.45 -9.65 1.91
N ARG A 264 -16.90 -10.14 0.80
CA ARG A 264 -16.83 -11.59 0.50
C ARG A 264 -16.01 -12.32 1.55
N ALA A 265 -14.79 -11.86 1.82
CA ALA A 265 -13.93 -12.44 2.84
C ALA A 265 -14.61 -12.49 4.22
N GLY A 266 -15.30 -11.41 4.60
CA GLY A 266 -16.04 -11.35 5.86
C GLY A 266 -17.19 -12.36 5.92
N LEU A 267 -17.96 -12.55 4.84
CA LEU A 267 -19.06 -13.50 4.77
C LEU A 267 -18.56 -14.95 4.85
N PHE A 268 -17.59 -15.33 4.03
CA PHE A 268 -17.07 -16.70 4.01
C PHE A 268 -16.31 -17.05 5.30
N ALA A 269 -15.55 -16.08 5.86
CA ALA A 269 -14.92 -16.27 7.17
C ALA A 269 -15.95 -16.48 8.30
N ALA A 270 -17.06 -15.74 8.28
CA ALA A 270 -18.15 -15.90 9.24
C ALA A 270 -18.85 -17.26 9.09
N GLU A 271 -19.15 -17.67 7.86
CA GLU A 271 -19.76 -18.97 7.56
C GLU A 271 -18.87 -20.12 8.05
N TYR A 272 -17.58 -20.09 7.71
CA TYR A 272 -16.60 -21.06 8.22
C TYR A 272 -16.54 -21.06 9.74
N SER A 273 -16.54 -19.89 10.38
CA SER A 273 -16.51 -19.76 11.86
C SER A 273 -17.71 -20.37 12.55
N ASN A 274 -18.90 -20.29 11.93
CA ASN A 274 -20.13 -20.89 12.48
C ASN A 274 -20.09 -22.42 12.47
N GLN A 275 -19.36 -23.00 11.53
CA GLN A 275 -19.20 -24.44 11.38
C GLN A 275 -17.98 -25.00 12.12
N SER A 276 -17.12 -24.14 12.61
CA SER A 276 -15.84 -24.49 13.22
C SER A 276 -15.85 -24.33 14.75
N THR A 277 -15.02 -25.09 15.44
CA THR A 277 -14.77 -24.94 16.88
C THR A 277 -13.50 -24.14 17.12
N LEU A 278 -13.51 -23.31 18.17
CA LEU A 278 -12.31 -22.57 18.61
C LEU A 278 -11.29 -23.55 19.18
N GLN A 279 -10.17 -23.70 18.50
CA GLN A 279 -9.09 -24.60 18.90
C GLN A 279 -8.33 -24.05 20.11
N LYS A 280 -7.79 -24.96 20.94
CA LYS A 280 -6.84 -24.57 21.99
C LYS A 280 -5.47 -24.29 21.37
N ILE A 281 -4.83 -23.25 21.87
CA ILE A 281 -3.43 -22.95 21.60
C ILE A 281 -2.70 -23.20 22.92
N ASP A 282 -1.88 -24.21 22.96
CA ASP A 282 -1.09 -24.53 24.15
C ASP A 282 0.28 -23.83 24.14
N ALA A 283 1.00 -23.94 25.26
CA ALA A 283 2.29 -23.30 25.41
C ALA A 283 3.35 -23.87 24.45
N ALA A 284 3.28 -25.15 24.12
CA ALA A 284 4.22 -25.80 23.21
C ALA A 284 4.09 -25.24 21.78
N LEU A 285 2.87 -25.02 21.32
CA LEU A 285 2.62 -24.38 20.02
C LEU A 285 3.04 -22.91 20.00
N LEU A 286 2.92 -22.19 21.12
CA LEU A 286 3.29 -20.76 21.18
C LEU A 286 4.79 -20.52 21.34
N SER A 287 5.51 -21.44 21.98
CA SER A 287 6.94 -21.24 22.31
C SER A 287 7.79 -20.79 21.13
N PRO A 288 7.73 -21.41 19.93
CA PRO A 288 8.54 -20.98 18.78
C PRO A 288 8.25 -19.54 18.32
N TYR A 289 6.99 -19.11 18.40
CA TYR A 289 6.59 -17.75 18.02
C TYR A 289 7.08 -16.71 19.03
N ILE A 290 6.98 -17.03 20.33
CA ILE A 290 7.47 -16.17 21.41
C ILE A 290 8.99 -16.06 21.33
N GLU A 291 9.70 -17.17 21.23
CA GLU A 291 11.16 -17.21 21.11
C GLU A 291 11.67 -16.40 19.94
N LYS A 292 11.01 -16.53 18.77
CA LYS A 292 11.34 -15.75 17.59
C LYS A 292 11.12 -14.25 17.81
N ALA A 293 9.99 -13.86 18.38
CA ALA A 293 9.67 -12.46 18.64
C ALA A 293 10.65 -11.85 19.67
N THR A 294 10.94 -12.55 20.75
CA THR A 294 11.88 -12.07 21.78
C THR A 294 13.33 -12.04 21.29
N SER A 295 13.76 -13.02 20.48
CA SER A 295 15.12 -13.02 19.93
C SER A 295 15.40 -11.81 19.01
N ILE A 296 14.38 -11.25 18.39
CA ILE A 296 14.53 -10.01 17.60
C ILE A 296 14.62 -8.79 18.52
N ILE A 297 13.82 -8.75 19.58
CA ILE A 297 13.77 -7.64 20.54
C ILE A 297 15.06 -7.59 21.36
N ASP A 298 15.58 -8.74 21.78
CA ASP A 298 16.75 -8.88 22.65
C ASP A 298 18.09 -8.83 21.89
N ASN A 299 18.06 -8.70 20.57
CA ASN A 299 19.26 -8.67 19.76
C ASN A 299 19.91 -7.27 19.73
N GLU A 300 20.72 -6.97 20.74
CA GLU A 300 21.45 -5.69 20.85
C GLU A 300 22.46 -5.47 19.71
N ASN A 301 22.92 -6.52 19.04
CA ASN A 301 23.88 -6.45 17.92
C ASN A 301 23.20 -6.52 16.54
N GLY A 302 21.89 -6.47 16.50
CA GLY A 302 21.12 -6.50 15.26
C GLY A 302 21.32 -5.23 14.39
N ALA A 303 21.19 -5.37 13.10
CA ALA A 303 21.14 -4.21 12.21
C ALA A 303 19.90 -3.36 12.54
N SER A 304 20.04 -2.04 12.56
CA SER A 304 18.89 -1.17 12.79
C SER A 304 17.84 -1.33 11.69
N VAL A 305 16.56 -1.24 12.06
CA VAL A 305 15.43 -1.32 11.09
C VAL A 305 15.59 -0.32 9.95
N ASN A 306 16.07 0.89 10.24
CA ASN A 306 16.30 1.91 9.23
C ASN A 306 17.41 1.51 8.25
N LYS A 307 18.47 0.86 8.71
CA LYS A 307 19.55 0.34 7.86
C LYS A 307 19.00 -0.74 6.92
N ILE A 308 18.27 -1.72 7.46
CA ILE A 308 17.67 -2.81 6.66
C ILE A 308 16.70 -2.24 5.62
N LYS A 309 15.82 -1.31 6.01
CA LYS A 309 14.90 -0.64 5.08
C LYS A 309 15.64 0.12 3.98
N SER A 310 16.72 0.81 4.33
CA SER A 310 17.53 1.54 3.35
C SER A 310 18.20 0.60 2.36
N GLU A 311 18.79 -0.50 2.83
CA GLU A 311 19.42 -1.51 1.98
C GLU A 311 18.42 -2.15 1.01
N ILE A 312 17.23 -2.56 1.48
CA ILE A 312 16.15 -3.09 0.63
C ILE A 312 15.76 -2.06 -0.44
N ARG A 313 15.50 -0.81 -0.04
CA ARG A 313 15.08 0.26 -0.95
C ARG A 313 16.15 0.55 -2.01
N ASN A 314 17.40 0.63 -1.62
CA ASN A 314 18.51 0.87 -2.55
C ASN A 314 18.59 -0.27 -3.57
N THR A 315 18.58 -1.52 -3.13
CA THR A 315 18.62 -2.69 -4.01
C THR A 315 17.48 -2.69 -5.04
N LEU A 316 16.27 -2.31 -4.62
CA LEU A 316 15.09 -2.28 -5.50
C LEU A 316 15.04 -1.03 -6.40
N THR A 317 15.83 -0.01 -6.12
CA THR A 317 15.86 1.24 -6.91
C THR A 317 16.96 1.21 -7.97
N GLU A 318 17.94 0.33 -7.85
CA GLU A 318 19.05 0.18 -8.80
C GLU A 318 18.64 -0.48 -10.14
N PHE A 319 17.40 -0.97 -10.26
CA PHE A 319 16.82 -1.59 -11.46
C PHE A 319 15.73 -0.72 -12.08
#